data_7732475cb14867511a324caf8fe35d2e
#
_entry.id   7732475cb14867511a324caf8fe35d2e
#
_cell.length_a   1.000
_cell.length_b   1.000
_cell.length_c   1.000
_cell.angle_alpha   90.00
_cell.angle_beta   90.00
_cell.angle_gamma   90.00
#
_symmetry.space_group_name_H-M   'P 1'
#
loop_
_entity.id
_entity.type
_entity.pdbx_description
1 polymer ?
#
loop_
_entity_poly.entity_id
_entity_poly.type
_entity_poly.pdbx_seq_one_letter_code
_entity_poly.pdbx_strand_id
1 'polypeptide(L)'
;MMKKIFLAIAAMVITGLSVGAQTPDEVEIVTSDNVQLEVITPAQPVEETKQEIKEREKRLRELEDDMAHAKAFNSLHRGYFVLLAEDIRIGNMGYRHFDINSNSNFILVQGDDAIIQFALNTGSPGVNGLGGWTGKGKVHNKRITEKKNGDLYMQFSVVSGQICAEVSITLYNKSNRAEAYISGGPSITINGSVLPYRDKNHR
;
A
#
# COMPACT_ATOMS: atom_id res chain seq x y z
N MET A 1 13.49 -19.24 -26.62
CA MET A 1 14.52 -18.22 -26.29
C MET A 1 14.56 -18.09 -24.77
N MET A 2 15.50 -18.82 -24.15
CA MET A 2 15.63 -18.83 -22.66
C MET A 2 16.55 -17.70 -22.23
N LYS A 3 16.07 -16.80 -21.38
CA LYS A 3 16.91 -15.79 -20.73
C LYS A 3 17.47 -16.36 -19.43
N LYS A 4 18.78 -16.56 -19.41
CA LYS A 4 19.55 -16.97 -18.23
C LYS A 4 19.69 -15.77 -17.29
N ILE A 5 19.20 -15.92 -16.06
CA ILE A 5 19.43 -14.94 -14.99
C ILE A 5 20.73 -15.35 -14.29
N PHE A 6 21.75 -14.49 -14.37
CA PHE A 6 23.02 -14.66 -13.64
C PHE A 6 22.83 -14.10 -12.22
N LEU A 7 22.99 -14.96 -11.23
CA LEU A 7 23.09 -14.58 -9.84
C LEU A 7 24.55 -14.29 -9.51
N ALA A 8 24.90 -13.04 -9.23
CA ALA A 8 26.23 -12.64 -8.79
C ALA A 8 26.35 -12.83 -7.28
N ILE A 9 27.21 -13.75 -6.85
CA ILE A 9 27.60 -13.92 -5.45
C ILE A 9 28.80 -13.02 -5.20
N ALA A 10 28.64 -12.00 -4.35
CA ALA A 10 29.75 -11.17 -3.89
C ALA A 10 30.53 -11.90 -2.79
N ALA A 11 31.76 -12.26 -3.07
CA ALA A 11 32.69 -12.77 -2.07
C ALA A 11 33.31 -11.59 -1.30
N MET A 12 33.10 -11.55 0.01
CA MET A 12 33.75 -10.61 0.91
C MET A 12 35.17 -11.13 1.23
N VAL A 13 36.19 -10.44 0.73
CA VAL A 13 37.59 -10.66 1.11
C VAL A 13 37.88 -9.85 2.36
N ILE A 14 38.15 -10.53 3.47
CA ILE A 14 38.66 -9.91 4.69
C ILE A 14 40.19 -9.93 4.61
N THR A 15 40.80 -8.76 4.45
CA THR A 15 42.24 -8.58 4.58
C THR A 15 42.62 -8.46 6.03
N GLY A 16 43.32 -9.45 6.56
CA GLY A 16 43.88 -9.42 7.90
C GLY A 16 45.20 -8.64 7.96
N LEU A 17 45.34 -7.83 9.00
CA LEU A 17 46.60 -7.19 9.37
C LEU A 17 47.56 -8.20 10.00
N SER A 18 48.77 -8.18 9.54
CA SER A 18 49.91 -8.88 10.13
C SER A 18 50.55 -8.04 11.23
N VAL A 19 50.82 -8.62 12.40
CA VAL A 19 51.93 -8.20 13.28
C VAL A 19 52.46 -9.41 14.08
N GLY A 20 53.77 -9.58 14.04
CA GLY A 20 54.56 -10.16 15.13
C GLY A 20 55.04 -11.58 14.95
N ALA A 21 56.30 -11.69 14.60
CA ALA A 21 57.10 -12.90 14.67
C ALA A 21 57.36 -13.36 16.08
N GLN A 22 57.15 -14.68 16.35
CA GLN A 22 57.88 -15.43 17.37
C GLN A 22 58.10 -16.86 16.87
N THR A 23 59.29 -17.38 17.08
CA THR A 23 59.89 -18.61 16.64
C THR A 23 59.23 -19.88 17.24
N PRO A 24 59.45 -21.05 16.62
CA PRO A 24 58.55 -22.18 16.72
C PRO A 24 58.94 -23.10 17.90
N ASP A 25 57.93 -23.40 18.72
CA ASP A 25 57.97 -24.63 19.51
C ASP A 25 57.19 -25.71 18.79
N GLU A 26 57.84 -26.87 18.74
CA GLU A 26 57.45 -28.09 18.09
C GLU A 26 56.05 -28.53 18.55
N VAL A 27 55.06 -28.41 17.67
CA VAL A 27 53.72 -28.96 17.96
C VAL A 27 53.64 -30.34 17.31
N GLU A 28 53.65 -31.32 18.20
CA GLU A 28 53.40 -32.73 17.86
C GLU A 28 52.02 -32.83 17.16
N ILE A 29 52.07 -33.20 15.87
CA ILE A 29 50.82 -33.45 15.09
C ILE A 29 50.32 -34.83 15.52
N VAL A 30 49.36 -34.84 16.44
CA VAL A 30 48.54 -36.03 16.70
C VAL A 30 47.63 -36.23 15.51
N THR A 31 48.02 -37.13 14.61
CA THR A 31 47.14 -37.64 13.53
C THR A 31 46.04 -38.47 14.19
N SER A 32 44.92 -37.87 14.45
CA SER A 32 43.69 -38.59 14.79
C SER A 32 43.02 -39.04 13.47
N ASP A 33 43.31 -40.28 13.14
CA ASP A 33 42.56 -41.00 12.12
C ASP A 33 41.13 -41.17 12.60
N ASN A 34 40.19 -40.66 11.84
CA ASN A 34 38.74 -40.84 11.80
C ASN A 34 37.88 -39.57 11.96
N VAL A 35 38.17 -38.55 11.15
CA VAL A 35 37.12 -37.61 10.81
C VAL A 35 36.47 -38.07 9.51
N GLN A 36 35.38 -38.81 9.58
CA GLN A 36 34.48 -38.97 8.44
C GLN A 36 33.92 -37.58 8.07
N LEU A 37 34.45 -36.97 7.06
CA LEU A 37 33.81 -35.84 6.43
C LEU A 37 32.49 -36.35 5.84
N GLU A 38 31.38 -36.13 6.57
CA GLU A 38 30.06 -36.25 5.95
C GLU A 38 30.04 -35.24 4.79
N VAL A 39 30.07 -35.76 3.60
CA VAL A 39 29.83 -34.96 2.39
C VAL A 39 28.41 -34.48 2.49
N ILE A 40 28.22 -33.24 2.91
CA ILE A 40 26.93 -32.58 2.85
C ILE A 40 26.59 -32.48 1.37
N THR A 41 25.87 -33.47 0.89
CA THR A 41 25.28 -33.44 -0.47
C THR A 41 24.40 -32.21 -0.52
N PRO A 42 24.61 -31.28 -1.45
CA PRO A 42 23.73 -30.13 -1.57
C PRO A 42 22.31 -30.65 -1.76
N ALA A 43 21.41 -30.22 -0.89
CA ALA A 43 20.02 -30.60 -0.93
C ALA A 43 19.51 -30.37 -2.36
N GLN A 44 19.02 -31.43 -3.00
CA GLN A 44 18.42 -31.30 -4.32
C GLN A 44 17.31 -30.27 -4.22
N PRO A 45 17.13 -29.38 -5.22
CA PRO A 45 16.03 -28.45 -5.24
C PRO A 45 14.73 -29.24 -5.10
N VAL A 46 14.04 -29.07 -4.00
CA VAL A 46 12.72 -29.67 -3.78
C VAL A 46 11.80 -29.07 -4.84
N GLU A 47 11.40 -29.87 -5.83
CA GLU A 47 10.41 -29.45 -6.81
C GLU A 47 9.10 -29.23 -6.08
N GLU A 48 8.74 -27.98 -5.83
CA GLU A 48 7.44 -27.62 -5.25
C GLU A 48 6.33 -28.14 -6.15
N THR A 49 5.34 -28.77 -5.55
CA THR A 49 4.15 -29.21 -6.27
C THR A 49 3.29 -28.01 -6.68
N LYS A 50 2.48 -28.16 -7.74
CA LYS A 50 1.54 -27.09 -8.15
C LYS A 50 0.58 -26.65 -7.05
N GLN A 51 0.28 -27.53 -6.11
CA GLN A 51 -0.56 -27.21 -4.95
C GLN A 51 0.17 -26.33 -3.94
N GLU A 52 1.43 -26.66 -3.61
CA GLU A 52 2.26 -25.86 -2.70
C GLU A 52 2.51 -24.46 -3.25
N ILE A 53 2.79 -24.33 -4.56
CA ILE A 53 2.93 -23.02 -5.22
C ILE A 53 1.65 -22.21 -5.08
N LYS A 54 0.47 -22.81 -5.35
CA LYS A 54 -0.83 -22.12 -5.25
C LYS A 54 -1.14 -21.68 -3.81
N GLU A 55 -0.85 -22.54 -2.82
CA GLU A 55 -1.05 -22.18 -1.41
C GLU A 55 -0.11 -21.07 -0.95
N ARG A 56 1.15 -21.11 -1.40
CA ARG A 56 2.12 -20.07 -1.12
C ARG A 56 1.68 -18.73 -1.73
N GLU A 57 1.26 -18.71 -2.99
CA GLU A 57 0.74 -17.51 -3.64
C GLU A 57 -0.50 -16.97 -2.92
N LYS A 58 -1.40 -17.83 -2.46
CA LYS A 58 -2.58 -17.42 -1.69
C LYS A 58 -2.17 -16.77 -0.38
N ARG A 59 -1.25 -17.37 0.37
CA ARG A 59 -0.74 -16.80 1.64
C ARG A 59 -0.04 -15.46 1.43
N LEU A 60 0.72 -15.33 0.35
CA LEU A 60 1.39 -14.06 0.01
C LEU A 60 0.37 -12.95 -0.27
N ARG A 61 -0.69 -13.23 -1.03
CA ARG A 61 -1.77 -12.25 -1.29
C ARG A 61 -2.49 -11.86 0.00
N GLU A 62 -2.83 -12.82 0.86
CA GLU A 62 -3.45 -12.55 2.15
C GLU A 62 -2.56 -11.64 3.02
N LEU A 63 -1.25 -11.88 3.05
CA LEU A 63 -0.28 -11.03 3.78
C LEU A 63 -0.17 -9.63 3.15
N GLU A 64 -0.17 -9.52 1.84
CA GLU A 64 -0.16 -8.23 1.13
C GLU A 64 -1.42 -7.43 1.44
N ASP A 65 -2.59 -8.07 1.40
CA ASP A 65 -3.88 -7.45 1.71
C ASP A 65 -3.93 -7.00 3.18
N ASP A 66 -3.48 -7.82 4.13
CA ASP A 66 -3.42 -7.48 5.55
C ASP A 66 -2.46 -6.29 5.79
N MET A 67 -1.30 -6.28 5.14
CA MET A 67 -0.37 -5.15 5.22
C MET A 67 -0.94 -3.88 4.58
N ALA A 68 -1.64 -4.00 3.46
CA ALA A 68 -2.30 -2.87 2.79
C ALA A 68 -3.42 -2.31 3.67
N HIS A 69 -4.23 -3.19 4.29
CA HIS A 69 -5.26 -2.81 5.26
C HIS A 69 -4.67 -2.07 6.46
N ALA A 70 -3.63 -2.60 7.09
CA ALA A 70 -3.00 -1.97 8.24
C ALA A 70 -2.46 -0.57 7.93
N LYS A 71 -1.87 -0.38 6.74
CA LYS A 71 -1.41 0.93 6.26
C LYS A 71 -2.58 1.90 6.05
N ALA A 72 -3.65 1.45 5.40
CA ALA A 72 -4.85 2.24 5.16
C ALA A 72 -5.54 2.63 6.47
N PHE A 73 -5.74 1.68 7.38
CA PHE A 73 -6.32 1.87 8.71
C PHE A 73 -5.55 2.94 9.50
N ASN A 74 -4.23 2.79 9.61
CA ASN A 74 -3.39 3.75 10.31
C ASN A 74 -3.40 5.15 9.65
N SER A 75 -3.50 5.22 8.33
CA SER A 75 -3.53 6.50 7.60
C SER A 75 -4.83 7.26 7.83
N LEU A 76 -5.98 6.56 7.89
CA LEU A 76 -7.27 7.14 8.25
C LEU A 76 -7.27 7.68 9.68
N HIS A 77 -6.75 6.91 10.65
CA HIS A 77 -6.65 7.35 12.04
C HIS A 77 -5.78 8.61 12.18
N ARG A 78 -4.65 8.66 11.48
CA ARG A 78 -3.77 9.84 11.47
C ARG A 78 -4.35 11.03 10.73
N GLY A 79 -5.29 10.83 9.81
CA GLY A 79 -5.81 11.87 8.93
C GLY A 79 -4.83 12.29 7.82
N TYR A 80 -3.97 11.36 7.36
CA TYR A 80 -3.04 11.57 6.25
C TYR A 80 -3.19 10.44 5.25
N PHE A 81 -4.13 10.59 4.34
CA PHE A 81 -4.48 9.56 3.37
C PHE A 81 -4.97 10.13 2.05
N VAL A 82 -4.92 9.32 1.02
CA VAL A 82 -5.61 9.53 -0.24
C VAL A 82 -6.49 8.32 -0.55
N LEU A 83 -7.76 8.57 -0.86
CA LEU A 83 -8.66 7.58 -1.45
C LEU A 83 -8.65 7.81 -2.96
N LEU A 84 -8.07 6.89 -3.70
CA LEU A 84 -8.04 6.90 -5.16
C LEU A 84 -9.29 6.20 -5.70
N ALA A 85 -10.06 6.92 -6.51
CA ALA A 85 -11.29 6.38 -7.06
C ALA A 85 -11.01 5.38 -8.20
N GLU A 86 -11.71 4.27 -8.19
CA GLU A 86 -11.71 3.25 -9.25
C GLU A 86 -13.09 3.18 -9.92
N ASP A 87 -14.15 3.54 -9.19
CA ASP A 87 -15.52 3.66 -9.69
C ASP A 87 -16.19 4.85 -9.02
N ILE A 88 -16.96 5.63 -9.80
CA ILE A 88 -17.73 6.78 -9.32
C ILE A 88 -19.17 6.66 -9.80
N ARG A 89 -20.11 6.87 -8.86
CA ARG A 89 -21.55 6.93 -9.12
C ARG A 89 -22.09 8.27 -8.65
N ILE A 90 -22.90 8.92 -9.50
CA ILE A 90 -23.55 10.21 -9.20
C ILE A 90 -25.05 10.01 -9.18
N GLY A 91 -25.70 10.27 -8.04
CA GLY A 91 -27.09 9.91 -7.78
C GLY A 91 -28.11 10.48 -8.75
N ASN A 92 -27.85 11.62 -9.39
CA ASN A 92 -28.77 12.26 -10.33
C ASN A 92 -28.55 11.87 -11.79
N MET A 93 -27.51 11.13 -12.13
CA MET A 93 -27.14 10.76 -13.50
C MET A 93 -27.44 9.28 -13.84
N GLY A 94 -28.12 8.55 -12.93
CA GLY A 94 -28.27 7.11 -13.04
C GLY A 94 -26.94 6.37 -12.78
N TYR A 95 -26.99 5.05 -12.83
CA TYR A 95 -25.79 4.21 -12.65
C TYR A 95 -24.95 4.25 -13.93
N ARG A 96 -24.19 5.30 -14.14
CA ARG A 96 -23.20 5.35 -15.20
C ARG A 96 -21.84 5.00 -14.59
N HIS A 97 -21.23 3.96 -15.12
CA HIS A 97 -19.80 3.73 -14.95
C HIS A 97 -19.07 4.77 -15.81
N PHE A 98 -18.20 5.52 -15.18
CA PHE A 98 -17.29 6.40 -15.89
C PHE A 98 -15.93 5.72 -15.94
N ASP A 99 -15.32 5.69 -17.12
CA ASP A 99 -13.90 5.35 -17.24
C ASP A 99 -13.10 6.46 -16.55
N ILE A 100 -12.69 6.19 -15.34
CA ILE A 100 -12.03 7.18 -14.49
C ILE A 100 -10.53 6.89 -14.37
N ASN A 101 -9.75 7.96 -14.41
CA ASN A 101 -8.35 7.90 -14.07
C ASN A 101 -8.21 8.19 -12.56
N SER A 102 -7.75 7.22 -11.78
CA SER A 102 -7.57 7.37 -10.33
C SER A 102 -6.61 8.50 -9.93
N ASN A 103 -5.69 8.89 -10.81
CA ASN A 103 -4.81 10.04 -10.57
C ASN A 103 -5.55 11.39 -10.61
N SER A 104 -6.72 11.45 -11.25
CA SER A 104 -7.54 12.66 -11.39
C SER A 104 -8.81 12.61 -10.55
N ASN A 105 -9.07 11.49 -9.88
CA ASN A 105 -10.28 11.26 -9.10
C ASN A 105 -9.92 10.73 -7.72
N PHE A 106 -9.99 11.60 -6.73
CA PHE A 106 -9.53 11.25 -5.39
C PHE A 106 -10.15 12.13 -4.29
N ILE A 107 -10.10 11.61 -3.07
CA ILE A 107 -10.24 12.37 -1.82
C ILE A 107 -8.88 12.35 -1.13
N LEU A 108 -8.25 13.51 -0.95
CA LEU A 108 -7.01 13.68 -0.20
C LEU A 108 -7.32 14.36 1.12
N VAL A 109 -6.84 13.81 2.22
CA VAL A 109 -6.87 14.44 3.55
C VAL A 109 -5.44 14.54 4.07
N GLN A 110 -5.08 15.73 4.54
CA GLN A 110 -3.77 16.05 5.08
C GLN A 110 -3.94 16.87 6.37
N GLY A 111 -4.09 16.15 7.49
CA GLY A 111 -4.43 16.76 8.78
C GLY A 111 -5.79 17.43 8.75
N ASP A 112 -5.79 18.76 8.83
CA ASP A 112 -7.02 19.58 8.81
C ASP A 112 -7.38 20.10 7.41
N ASP A 113 -6.64 19.73 6.38
CA ASP A 113 -6.91 20.10 5.00
C ASP A 113 -7.44 18.92 4.20
N ALA A 114 -8.41 19.18 3.31
CA ALA A 114 -8.92 18.19 2.39
C ALA A 114 -9.06 18.75 0.98
N ILE A 115 -8.84 17.87 0.00
CA ILE A 115 -9.09 18.09 -1.42
C ILE A 115 -9.97 16.96 -1.93
N ILE A 116 -11.09 17.32 -2.55
CA ILE A 116 -11.96 16.38 -3.25
C ILE A 116 -11.91 16.74 -4.72
N GLN A 117 -11.49 15.82 -5.56
CA GLN A 117 -11.36 16.06 -7.00
C GLN A 117 -12.04 14.98 -7.81
N PHE A 118 -12.84 15.42 -8.79
CA PHE A 118 -13.46 14.59 -9.81
C PHE A 118 -13.14 15.13 -11.19
N ALA A 119 -12.84 14.22 -12.13
CA ALA A 119 -12.60 14.45 -13.54
C ALA A 119 -13.32 13.35 -14.31
N LEU A 120 -14.54 13.64 -14.78
CA LEU A 120 -15.47 12.61 -15.25
C LEU A 120 -15.49 12.49 -16.77
N ASN A 121 -14.55 12.94 -17.49
CA ASN A 121 -14.46 12.84 -18.97
C ASN A 121 -15.84 12.86 -19.70
N THR A 122 -16.70 13.82 -19.33
CA THR A 122 -18.08 13.93 -19.83
C THR A 122 -18.18 14.60 -21.20
N GLY A 123 -17.05 14.87 -21.86
CA GLY A 123 -16.99 15.64 -23.10
C GLY A 123 -17.14 17.15 -22.90
N SER A 124 -17.34 17.61 -21.68
CA SER A 124 -17.37 19.02 -21.29
C SER A 124 -16.22 19.32 -20.33
N PRO A 125 -15.53 20.47 -20.44
CA PRO A 125 -14.37 20.78 -19.60
C PRO A 125 -14.69 20.88 -18.10
N GLY A 126 -15.95 21.02 -17.73
CA GLY A 126 -16.36 21.17 -16.32
C GLY A 126 -15.76 22.41 -15.65
N VAL A 127 -16.01 22.57 -14.34
CA VAL A 127 -15.53 23.73 -13.57
C VAL A 127 -14.02 23.69 -13.35
N ASN A 128 -13.43 22.49 -13.27
CA ASN A 128 -11.99 22.28 -13.05
C ASN A 128 -11.17 22.11 -14.34
N GLY A 129 -11.78 22.27 -15.52
CA GLY A 129 -11.12 22.06 -16.81
C GLY A 129 -10.88 20.57 -17.16
N LEU A 130 -11.24 19.65 -16.26
CA LEU A 130 -11.04 18.20 -16.39
C LEU A 130 -12.35 17.42 -16.56
N GLY A 131 -13.44 18.11 -16.88
CA GLY A 131 -14.76 17.51 -17.01
C GLY A 131 -15.47 17.24 -15.67
N GLY A 132 -15.08 17.95 -14.60
CA GLY A 132 -15.60 17.70 -13.27
C GLY A 132 -15.49 18.88 -12.32
N TRP A 133 -15.12 18.59 -11.09
CA TRP A 133 -15.10 19.55 -9.99
C TRP A 133 -13.94 19.27 -9.02
N THR A 134 -13.38 20.34 -8.46
CA THR A 134 -12.36 20.27 -7.41
C THR A 134 -12.76 21.17 -6.26
N GLY A 135 -12.89 20.60 -5.07
CA GLY A 135 -13.15 21.32 -3.83
C GLY A 135 -11.98 21.20 -2.87
N LYS A 136 -11.56 22.33 -2.30
CA LYS A 136 -10.56 22.39 -1.23
C LYS A 136 -11.18 23.03 -0.01
N GLY A 137 -10.94 22.48 1.17
CA GLY A 137 -11.50 23.01 2.41
C GLY A 137 -10.83 22.45 3.65
N LYS A 138 -11.30 22.90 4.80
CA LYS A 138 -10.90 22.41 6.11
C LYS A 138 -11.75 21.24 6.54
N VAL A 139 -11.12 20.28 7.20
CA VAL A 139 -11.77 19.12 7.80
C VAL A 139 -12.37 19.51 9.15
N HIS A 140 -13.64 19.25 9.33
CA HIS A 140 -14.36 19.46 10.59
C HIS A 140 -15.11 18.19 11.01
N ASN A 141 -15.41 18.09 12.31
CA ASN A 141 -16.29 17.04 12.87
C ASN A 141 -15.83 15.60 12.56
N LYS A 142 -14.52 15.39 12.46
CA LYS A 142 -13.96 14.06 12.18
C LYS A 142 -14.32 13.07 13.29
N ARG A 143 -14.94 11.96 12.90
CA ARG A 143 -15.29 10.84 13.78
C ARG A 143 -14.85 9.54 13.12
N ILE A 144 -14.32 8.63 13.92
CA ILE A 144 -13.89 7.29 13.46
C ILE A 144 -14.54 6.26 14.38
N THR A 145 -15.09 5.22 13.80
CA THR A 145 -15.75 4.13 14.53
C THR A 145 -15.38 2.79 13.87
N GLU A 146 -14.90 1.87 14.67
CA GLU A 146 -14.69 0.49 14.24
C GLU A 146 -15.97 -0.30 14.37
N LYS A 147 -16.40 -0.96 13.29
CA LYS A 147 -17.59 -1.81 13.27
C LYS A 147 -17.25 -3.22 13.79
N LYS A 148 -18.25 -3.94 14.26
CA LYS A 148 -18.10 -5.32 14.79
C LYS A 148 -17.54 -6.31 13.77
N ASN A 149 -17.74 -6.06 12.47
CA ASN A 149 -17.21 -6.87 11.37
C ASN A 149 -15.75 -6.54 11.00
N GLY A 150 -15.13 -5.58 11.70
CA GLY A 150 -13.77 -5.13 11.46
C GLY A 150 -13.63 -4.03 10.40
N ASP A 151 -14.73 -3.53 9.82
CA ASP A 151 -14.68 -2.34 8.95
C ASP A 151 -14.43 -1.09 9.79
N LEU A 152 -13.70 -0.14 9.22
CA LEU A 152 -13.51 1.19 9.79
C LEU A 152 -14.44 2.19 9.10
N TYR A 153 -15.28 2.85 9.87
CA TYR A 153 -16.12 3.94 9.40
C TYR A 153 -15.57 5.28 9.85
N MET A 154 -15.32 6.18 8.91
CA MET A 154 -14.86 7.54 9.15
C MET A 154 -15.87 8.53 8.57
N GLN A 155 -16.20 9.56 9.31
CA GLN A 155 -17.07 10.66 8.86
C GLN A 155 -16.42 12.00 9.19
N PHE A 156 -16.54 12.96 8.27
CA PHE A 156 -16.07 14.34 8.46
C PHE A 156 -16.75 15.27 7.47
N SER A 157 -16.71 16.58 7.78
CA SER A 157 -17.17 17.62 6.87
C SER A 157 -15.97 18.33 6.24
N VAL A 158 -16.09 18.71 4.99
CA VAL A 158 -15.12 19.56 4.29
C VAL A 158 -15.77 20.90 4.01
N VAL A 159 -15.23 21.97 4.61
CA VAL A 159 -15.84 23.30 4.57
C VAL A 159 -14.84 24.35 4.07
N SER A 160 -15.29 25.18 3.14
CA SER A 160 -14.65 26.44 2.71
C SER A 160 -15.69 27.41 2.20
N GLY A 161 -15.27 28.59 1.71
CA GLY A 161 -16.20 29.55 1.08
C GLY A 161 -16.88 29.02 -0.18
N GLN A 162 -16.40 27.92 -0.76
CA GLN A 162 -16.90 27.35 -2.02
C GLN A 162 -17.47 25.93 -1.86
N ILE A 163 -17.23 25.25 -0.75
CA ILE A 163 -17.66 23.88 -0.51
C ILE A 163 -18.17 23.71 0.92
N CYS A 164 -19.27 22.99 1.05
CA CYS A 164 -19.75 22.41 2.30
C CYS A 164 -20.22 20.99 1.97
N ALA A 165 -19.36 20.01 2.22
CA ALA A 165 -19.62 18.61 1.91
C ALA A 165 -19.44 17.73 3.14
N GLU A 166 -20.36 16.79 3.35
CA GLU A 166 -20.22 15.70 4.31
C GLU A 166 -19.61 14.50 3.57
N VAL A 167 -18.58 13.92 4.15
CA VAL A 167 -17.87 12.76 3.61
C VAL A 167 -17.94 11.64 4.62
N SER A 168 -18.39 10.46 4.20
CA SER A 168 -18.29 9.23 4.96
C SER A 168 -17.49 8.19 4.18
N ILE A 169 -16.53 7.54 4.83
CA ILE A 169 -15.66 6.52 4.26
C ILE A 169 -15.82 5.24 5.06
N THR A 170 -16.08 4.13 4.38
CA THR A 170 -16.03 2.79 4.96
C THR A 170 -14.84 2.05 4.37
N LEU A 171 -13.79 1.81 5.16
CA LEU A 171 -12.68 0.92 4.81
C LEU A 171 -13.09 -0.51 5.15
N TYR A 172 -13.05 -1.40 4.17
CA TYR A 172 -13.40 -2.80 4.37
C TYR A 172 -12.30 -3.57 5.08
N ASN A 173 -12.71 -4.49 5.95
CA ASN A 173 -11.80 -5.35 6.69
C ASN A 173 -10.90 -6.16 5.75
N LYS A 174 -9.65 -6.41 6.16
CA LYS A 174 -8.63 -7.20 5.44
C LYS A 174 -8.28 -6.72 4.03
N SER A 175 -8.57 -5.48 3.70
CA SER A 175 -8.14 -4.88 2.44
C SER A 175 -7.98 -3.36 2.59
N ASN A 176 -7.33 -2.71 1.63
CA ASN A 176 -7.32 -1.26 1.54
C ASN A 176 -8.47 -0.69 0.70
N ARG A 177 -9.43 -1.54 0.33
CA ARG A 177 -10.62 -1.14 -0.43
C ARG A 177 -11.57 -0.35 0.45
N ALA A 178 -12.13 0.72 -0.10
CA ALA A 178 -13.06 1.56 0.62
C ALA A 178 -14.17 2.09 -0.29
N GLU A 179 -15.32 2.35 0.33
CA GLU A 179 -16.40 3.12 -0.24
C GLU A 179 -16.49 4.48 0.44
N ALA A 180 -16.56 5.55 -0.32
CA ALA A 180 -16.84 6.88 0.19
C ALA A 180 -18.16 7.41 -0.37
N TYR A 181 -18.94 8.03 0.50
CA TYR A 181 -20.16 8.75 0.14
C TYR A 181 -19.98 10.22 0.47
N ILE A 182 -20.28 11.07 -0.51
CA ILE A 182 -20.18 12.54 -0.40
C ILE A 182 -21.54 13.13 -0.63
N SER A 183 -21.97 14.01 0.28
CA SER A 183 -23.20 14.79 0.21
C SER A 183 -22.92 16.29 0.45
N GLY A 184 -23.90 17.14 0.15
CA GLY A 184 -23.74 18.60 0.21
C GLY A 184 -23.92 19.27 -1.17
N GLY A 185 -24.23 18.46 -2.15
CA GLY A 185 -24.61 18.76 -3.53
C GLY A 185 -25.23 17.51 -4.14
N PRO A 186 -25.00 17.18 -5.42
CA PRO A 186 -25.33 15.86 -5.94
C PRO A 186 -24.60 14.80 -5.12
N SER A 187 -25.32 13.74 -4.69
CA SER A 187 -24.70 12.65 -3.95
C SER A 187 -23.72 11.89 -4.85
N ILE A 188 -22.52 11.63 -4.34
CA ILE A 188 -21.46 10.93 -5.06
C ILE A 188 -21.02 9.75 -4.21
N THR A 189 -20.99 8.57 -4.81
CA THR A 189 -20.40 7.37 -4.22
C THR A 189 -19.13 7.02 -4.99
N ILE A 190 -18.05 6.76 -4.27
CA ILE A 190 -16.74 6.39 -4.80
C ILE A 190 -16.39 5.02 -4.24
N ASN A 191 -16.03 4.08 -5.10
CA ASN A 191 -15.34 2.87 -4.71
C ASN A 191 -13.88 2.98 -5.14
N GLY A 192 -12.96 2.59 -4.26
CA GLY A 192 -11.54 2.72 -4.56
C GLY A 192 -10.63 2.18 -3.47
N SER A 193 -9.39 2.62 -3.49
CA SER A 193 -8.36 2.17 -2.57
C SER A 193 -7.82 3.32 -1.72
N VAL A 194 -7.70 3.08 -0.41
CA VAL A 194 -7.07 4.01 0.54
C VAL A 194 -5.59 3.74 0.61
N LEU A 195 -4.79 4.79 0.42
CA LEU A 195 -3.34 4.76 0.54
C LEU A 195 -2.87 5.81 1.55
N PRO A 196 -1.77 5.55 2.28
CA PRO A 196 -1.13 6.56 3.09
C PRO A 196 -0.64 7.73 2.23
N TYR A 197 -0.96 8.94 2.64
CA TYR A 197 -0.38 10.15 2.06
C TYR A 197 0.82 10.59 2.90
N ARG A 198 1.96 10.85 2.24
CA ARG A 198 3.14 11.45 2.85
C ARG A 198 3.41 12.76 2.16
N ASP A 199 3.36 13.85 2.93
CA ASP A 199 3.88 15.11 2.44
C ASP A 199 5.40 14.99 2.27
N LYS A 200 5.89 15.23 1.05
CA LYS A 200 7.34 15.20 0.77
C LYS A 200 8.11 16.33 1.46
N ASN A 201 7.40 17.34 1.98
CA ASN A 201 7.99 18.51 2.60
C ASN A 201 8.17 18.37 4.13
N HIS A 202 7.67 17.32 4.75
CA HIS A 202 7.93 16.98 6.16
C HIS A 202 8.96 15.84 6.23
N ARG A 203 10.23 16.22 6.17
CA ARG A 203 11.37 15.41 6.63
C ARG A 203 11.74 15.80 8.06
#